data_4d8a6711bc8376d35388515f79a40adc
#
_entry.id   4d8a6711bc8376d35388515f79a40adc
#
_cell.length_a   1.000
_cell.length_b   1.000
_cell.length_c   1.000
_cell.angle_alpha   90.00
_cell.angle_beta   90.00
_cell.angle_gamma   90.00
#
_symmetry.space_group_name_H-M   'P 1'
#
loop_
_entity.id
_entity.type
_entity.pdbx_description
1 polymer ?
#
loop_
_entity_poly.entity_id
_entity_poly.type
_entity_poly.pdbx_seq_one_letter_code
_entity_poly.pdbx_strand_id
1 'polypeptide(L)'
;MLLCLCMLFSFAFAQENPVNDASSTLTVTFLGDCTLGSEDQFWERDTSFVYYINQYGYDYPFALVQDVIGKDDLTVANLENVFYEYTANKAEKTYCFRAPTAFSKILTAGSVEAVNLSNNHTEDYGARGIRKTVETLEAEGIGWFGTTEYADGVYIYEKNGIKIGFVGMYLTYWWAHNDMLKNNFQKLYDAECDVIVGIMHGGTEYSFYHEAAQDKLADYMIKMGASVVVGHHPHVLQGVYVKNNATVVYSLGNFVFGGNKAMRAYQSAMAQFTFCFDENGEYTGHQLNIIPCQYSGSREYNDYRPFMFTGTEAEKVIEAMRRDSNIRLNPYVEGVGAVQDFVPAPEKTVTDETVH
;
A
#
# COMPACT_ATOMS: atom_id res chain seq x y z
N MET A 1 -22.37 73.64 -19.17
CA MET A 1 -23.14 72.45 -19.55
C MET A 1 -22.12 71.42 -20.01
N LEU A 2 -21.74 70.53 -19.10
CA LEU A 2 -20.67 69.52 -19.30
C LEU A 2 -21.35 68.21 -19.56
N LEU A 3 -21.19 67.62 -20.78
CA LEU A 3 -21.68 66.30 -21.12
C LEU A 3 -20.68 65.28 -20.60
N CYS A 4 -21.13 64.46 -19.66
CA CYS A 4 -20.38 63.30 -19.17
C CYS A 4 -20.70 62.09 -20.07
N LEU A 5 -19.70 61.61 -20.84
CA LEU A 5 -19.82 60.42 -21.71
C LEU A 5 -19.48 59.21 -20.87
N CYS A 6 -20.49 58.45 -20.44
CA CYS A 6 -20.29 57.16 -19.79
C CYS A 6 -19.97 56.10 -20.85
N MET A 7 -18.71 55.65 -20.92
CA MET A 7 -18.34 54.41 -21.65
C MET A 7 -18.74 53.21 -20.82
N LEU A 8 -19.74 52.47 -21.31
CA LEU A 8 -20.08 51.15 -20.81
C LEU A 8 -19.07 50.14 -21.39
N PHE A 9 -18.15 49.66 -20.55
CA PHE A 9 -17.36 48.47 -20.88
C PHE A 9 -18.22 47.21 -20.62
N SER A 10 -18.67 46.59 -21.71
CA SER A 10 -19.25 45.25 -21.65
C SER A 10 -18.13 44.23 -21.45
N PHE A 11 -17.98 43.75 -20.25
CA PHE A 11 -17.21 42.53 -20.02
C PHE A 11 -18.01 41.33 -20.57
N ALA A 12 -17.59 40.79 -21.70
CA ALA A 12 -18.03 39.49 -22.16
C ALA A 12 -17.40 38.47 -21.21
N PHE A 13 -18.20 37.94 -20.29
CA PHE A 13 -17.84 36.69 -19.60
C PHE A 13 -17.89 35.61 -20.69
N ALA A 14 -16.72 35.06 -20.99
CA ALA A 14 -16.64 33.78 -21.70
C ALA A 14 -17.39 32.75 -20.83
N GLN A 15 -18.51 32.29 -21.31
CA GLN A 15 -19.23 31.18 -20.72
C GLN A 15 -18.35 29.97 -21.00
N GLU A 16 -17.57 29.56 -20.01
CA GLU A 16 -16.95 28.24 -20.02
C GLU A 16 -18.09 27.24 -20.13
N ASN A 17 -18.17 26.58 -21.28
CA ASN A 17 -19.03 25.42 -21.42
C ASN A 17 -18.59 24.45 -20.32
N PRO A 18 -19.52 23.86 -19.53
CA PRO A 18 -19.14 22.77 -18.66
C PRO A 18 -18.58 21.67 -19.59
N VAL A 19 -17.26 21.45 -19.50
CA VAL A 19 -16.66 20.24 -20.05
C VAL A 19 -17.39 19.12 -19.31
N ASN A 20 -18.16 18.35 -20.06
CA ASN A 20 -18.83 17.17 -19.55
C ASN A 20 -17.71 16.13 -19.37
N ASP A 21 -16.95 16.29 -18.28
CA ASP A 21 -15.82 15.43 -17.94
C ASP A 21 -16.42 14.13 -17.39
N ALA A 22 -16.71 13.20 -18.29
CA ALA A 22 -17.13 11.84 -17.97
C ALA A 22 -15.93 10.97 -17.54
N SER A 23 -14.82 11.60 -17.17
CA SER A 23 -13.67 10.92 -16.61
C SER A 23 -13.99 10.35 -15.23
N SER A 24 -13.51 9.15 -14.93
CA SER A 24 -13.67 8.51 -13.64
C SER A 24 -12.32 8.34 -12.93
N THR A 25 -12.36 8.30 -11.60
CA THR A 25 -11.17 8.04 -10.80
C THR A 25 -11.43 6.97 -9.77
N LEU A 26 -10.39 6.20 -9.43
CA LEU A 26 -10.38 5.30 -8.29
C LEU A 26 -9.19 5.66 -7.40
N THR A 27 -9.46 5.78 -6.10
CA THR A 27 -8.44 6.11 -5.10
C THR A 27 -8.10 4.86 -4.29
N VAL A 28 -6.84 4.44 -4.35
CA VAL A 28 -6.33 3.29 -3.61
C VAL A 28 -5.24 3.75 -2.65
N THR A 29 -5.39 3.42 -1.37
CA THR A 29 -4.41 3.74 -0.32
C THR A 29 -3.61 2.50 0.07
N PHE A 30 -2.29 2.61 0.06
CA PHE A 30 -1.38 1.57 0.52
C PHE A 30 -0.79 1.97 1.87
N LEU A 31 -0.90 1.05 2.83
CA LEU A 31 -0.33 1.19 4.17
C LEU A 31 1.06 0.54 4.21
N GLY A 32 1.90 0.94 5.18
CA GLY A 32 3.16 0.25 5.46
C GLY A 32 2.97 -1.14 6.08
N ASP A 33 4.02 -1.69 6.68
CA ASP A 33 4.01 -3.03 7.26
C ASP A 33 3.02 -3.11 8.43
N CYS A 34 2.06 -4.04 8.34
CA CYS A 34 1.03 -4.30 9.32
C CYS A 34 1.20 -5.70 9.94
N THR A 35 1.76 -5.74 11.15
CA THR A 35 1.79 -6.95 11.98
C THR A 35 0.68 -6.84 13.02
N LEU A 36 -0.48 -7.44 12.72
CA LEU A 36 -1.67 -7.41 13.59
C LEU A 36 -1.64 -8.52 14.65
N GLY A 37 -0.46 -8.81 15.15
CA GLY A 37 -0.17 -9.85 16.11
C GLY A 37 1.17 -9.62 16.80
N SER A 38 1.69 -10.63 17.43
CA SER A 38 3.01 -10.59 18.08
C SER A 38 3.57 -12.00 18.26
N GLU A 39 4.79 -12.09 18.79
CA GLU A 39 5.33 -13.37 19.26
C GLU A 39 4.53 -13.90 20.46
N ASP A 40 4.29 -15.20 20.51
CA ASP A 40 3.50 -15.88 21.53
C ASP A 40 3.88 -15.53 22.97
N GLN A 41 5.17 -15.45 23.23
CA GLN A 41 5.75 -15.21 24.56
C GLN A 41 5.42 -13.81 25.14
N PHE A 42 4.87 -12.92 24.32
CA PHE A 42 4.54 -11.56 24.74
C PHE A 42 3.05 -11.32 24.92
N TRP A 43 2.19 -12.25 24.56
CA TRP A 43 0.74 -12.07 24.54
C TRP A 43 0.15 -11.63 25.89
N GLU A 44 0.66 -12.19 26.98
CA GLU A 44 0.20 -11.88 28.34
C GLU A 44 0.75 -10.56 28.91
N ARG A 45 1.63 -9.89 28.18
CA ARG A 45 2.17 -8.61 28.64
C ARG A 45 1.17 -7.48 28.40
N ASP A 46 1.00 -6.60 29.39
CA ASP A 46 0.19 -5.39 29.32
C ASP A 46 0.66 -4.36 28.28
N THR A 47 1.79 -4.62 27.65
CA THR A 47 2.41 -3.82 26.60
C THR A 47 2.40 -4.50 25.23
N SER A 48 1.76 -5.67 25.10
CA SER A 48 1.67 -6.40 23.82
C SER A 48 0.55 -5.84 22.94
N PHE A 49 0.66 -6.07 21.64
CA PHE A 49 -0.43 -5.77 20.71
C PHE A 49 -1.72 -6.49 21.09
N VAL A 50 -1.62 -7.77 21.48
CA VAL A 50 -2.78 -8.59 21.88
C VAL A 50 -3.49 -7.98 23.08
N TYR A 51 -2.74 -7.49 24.08
CA TYR A 51 -3.33 -6.80 25.24
C TYR A 51 -4.07 -5.53 24.82
N TYR A 52 -3.46 -4.70 23.97
CA TYR A 52 -4.08 -3.44 23.52
C TYR A 52 -5.39 -3.70 22.78
N ILE A 53 -5.43 -4.66 21.87
CA ILE A 53 -6.66 -4.99 21.14
C ILE A 53 -7.75 -5.53 22.08
N ASN A 54 -7.40 -6.40 23.01
CA ASN A 54 -8.35 -6.92 24.00
C ASN A 54 -8.88 -5.81 24.94
N GLN A 55 -8.09 -4.79 25.22
CA GLN A 55 -8.46 -3.67 26.09
C GLN A 55 -9.27 -2.59 25.36
N TYR A 56 -8.91 -2.24 24.12
CA TYR A 56 -9.43 -1.07 23.43
C TYR A 56 -10.34 -1.39 22.23
N GLY A 57 -10.36 -2.65 21.75
CA GLY A 57 -11.20 -3.08 20.64
C GLY A 57 -10.48 -3.12 19.30
N TYR A 58 -11.19 -3.63 18.29
CA TYR A 58 -10.62 -3.86 16.94
C TYR A 58 -10.47 -2.58 16.12
N ASP A 59 -11.20 -1.53 16.42
CA ASP A 59 -11.13 -0.22 15.77
C ASP A 59 -9.92 0.61 16.23
N TYR A 60 -9.34 0.27 17.38
CA TYR A 60 -8.27 1.04 18.01
C TYR A 60 -7.06 1.33 17.09
N PRO A 61 -6.47 0.35 16.36
CA PRO A 61 -5.25 0.62 15.59
C PRO A 61 -5.42 1.65 14.49
N PHE A 62 -6.55 1.67 13.79
CA PHE A 62 -6.78 2.54 12.63
C PHE A 62 -7.60 3.80 12.96
N ALA A 63 -7.99 4.00 14.23
CA ALA A 63 -8.90 5.08 14.63
C ALA A 63 -8.46 6.50 14.22
N LEU A 64 -7.15 6.79 14.21
CA LEU A 64 -6.62 8.13 13.93
C LEU A 64 -6.32 8.39 12.45
N VAL A 65 -6.58 7.41 11.58
CA VAL A 65 -6.33 7.51 10.13
C VAL A 65 -7.59 7.28 9.29
N GLN A 66 -8.74 7.08 9.95
CA GLN A 66 -10.05 6.86 9.30
C GLN A 66 -10.48 8.01 8.38
N ASP A 67 -10.01 9.22 8.63
CA ASP A 67 -10.29 10.37 7.75
C ASP A 67 -9.69 10.23 6.35
N VAL A 68 -8.73 9.32 6.16
CA VAL A 68 -8.14 8.96 4.87
C VAL A 68 -8.69 7.63 4.39
N ILE A 69 -8.41 6.54 5.10
CA ILE A 69 -8.70 5.16 4.68
C ILE A 69 -10.19 4.79 4.72
N GLY A 70 -11.02 5.56 5.40
CA GLY A 70 -12.48 5.40 5.36
C GLY A 70 -13.17 6.20 4.24
N LYS A 71 -12.40 6.88 3.37
CA LYS A 71 -12.94 7.74 2.31
C LYS A 71 -12.40 7.41 0.92
N ASP A 72 -11.41 6.55 0.84
CA ASP A 72 -10.90 6.03 -0.44
C ASP A 72 -11.83 4.95 -1.02
N ASP A 73 -11.44 4.38 -2.15
CA ASP A 73 -12.19 3.29 -2.78
C ASP A 73 -11.69 1.93 -2.30
N LEU A 74 -10.43 1.84 -1.90
CA LEU A 74 -9.78 0.61 -1.47
C LEU A 74 -8.53 0.94 -0.64
N THR A 75 -8.41 0.34 0.54
CA THR A 75 -7.17 0.32 1.31
C THR A 75 -6.51 -1.06 1.27
N VAL A 76 -5.23 -1.08 0.96
CA VAL A 76 -4.39 -2.29 0.87
C VAL A 76 -3.29 -2.25 1.92
N ALA A 77 -3.15 -3.31 2.72
CA ALA A 77 -2.08 -3.45 3.71
C ALA A 77 -1.13 -4.62 3.40
N ASN A 78 0.11 -4.54 3.86
CA ASN A 78 0.99 -5.72 3.93
C ASN A 78 0.76 -6.43 5.26
N LEU A 79 0.07 -7.58 5.25
CA LEU A 79 -0.23 -8.38 6.45
C LEU A 79 0.96 -9.25 6.81
N GLU A 80 1.75 -8.81 7.77
CA GLU A 80 3.03 -9.40 8.16
C GLU A 80 2.90 -10.29 9.41
N ASN A 81 1.86 -11.13 9.45
CA ASN A 81 1.62 -12.16 10.45
C ASN A 81 0.61 -13.20 9.95
N VAL A 82 0.47 -14.31 10.65
CA VAL A 82 -0.60 -15.28 10.41
C VAL A 82 -1.75 -15.12 11.41
N PHE A 83 -2.98 -15.35 10.97
CA PHE A 83 -4.15 -15.53 11.83
C PHE A 83 -4.25 -17.03 12.19
N TYR A 84 -3.78 -17.39 13.39
CA TYR A 84 -3.67 -18.79 13.79
C TYR A 84 -3.70 -18.97 15.31
N GLU A 85 -4.57 -19.87 15.82
CA GLU A 85 -4.79 -20.06 17.25
C GLU A 85 -3.70 -20.88 17.95
N TYR A 86 -2.94 -21.68 17.19
CA TYR A 86 -2.06 -22.67 17.76
C TYR A 86 -0.60 -22.29 17.62
N THR A 87 0.26 -22.85 18.49
CA THR A 87 1.72 -22.72 18.40
C THR A 87 2.36 -23.84 17.58
N ALA A 88 1.56 -24.83 17.16
CA ALA A 88 2.03 -25.92 16.34
C ALA A 88 2.52 -25.44 14.95
N ASN A 89 3.55 -26.09 14.44
CA ASN A 89 4.22 -25.79 13.16
C ASN A 89 4.92 -24.42 13.09
N LYS A 90 5.27 -23.85 14.25
CA LYS A 90 6.08 -22.63 14.31
C LYS A 90 7.42 -22.85 13.58
N ALA A 91 7.78 -21.93 12.70
CA ALA A 91 9.03 -21.98 11.96
C ALA A 91 10.25 -21.82 12.89
N GLU A 92 11.37 -22.44 12.54
CA GLU A 92 12.64 -22.29 13.25
C GLU A 92 13.38 -21.02 12.81
N LYS A 93 12.85 -19.87 13.23
CA LYS A 93 13.45 -18.55 12.98
C LYS A 93 13.30 -17.63 14.21
N THR A 94 14.05 -16.54 14.25
CA THR A 94 14.14 -15.65 15.41
C THR A 94 12.79 -15.05 15.79
N TYR A 95 12.04 -14.54 14.80
CA TYR A 95 10.75 -13.89 15.03
C TYR A 95 9.66 -14.62 14.26
N CYS A 96 8.57 -14.96 14.94
CA CYS A 96 7.37 -15.55 14.33
C CYS A 96 6.14 -14.83 14.90
N PHE A 97 5.31 -14.27 14.03
CA PHE A 97 4.17 -13.47 14.41
C PHE A 97 2.86 -14.19 14.11
N ARG A 98 2.00 -14.24 15.09
CA ARG A 98 0.62 -14.72 14.91
C ARG A 98 -0.37 -13.88 15.73
N ALA A 99 -1.62 -13.98 15.37
CA ALA A 99 -2.73 -13.40 16.08
C ALA A 99 -3.89 -14.41 16.17
N PRO A 100 -4.80 -14.26 17.17
CA PRO A 100 -6.10 -14.91 17.13
C PRO A 100 -6.83 -14.61 15.80
N THR A 101 -7.56 -15.58 15.25
CA THR A 101 -8.33 -15.37 14.01
C THR A 101 -9.33 -14.21 14.14
N ALA A 102 -9.89 -13.98 15.33
CA ALA A 102 -10.77 -12.85 15.61
C ALA A 102 -10.14 -11.47 15.34
N PHE A 103 -8.80 -11.38 15.27
CA PHE A 103 -8.10 -10.12 14.99
C PHE A 103 -8.18 -9.69 13.52
N SER A 104 -8.65 -10.56 12.61
CA SER A 104 -9.02 -10.14 11.25
C SER A 104 -10.06 -9.02 11.24
N LYS A 105 -10.90 -8.92 12.28
CA LYS A 105 -11.85 -7.83 12.48
C LYS A 105 -11.21 -6.45 12.63
N ILE A 106 -9.92 -6.37 12.92
CA ILE A 106 -9.16 -5.13 12.91
C ILE A 106 -9.13 -4.54 11.48
N LEU A 107 -9.02 -5.39 10.47
CA LEU A 107 -9.02 -4.97 9.06
C LEU A 107 -10.38 -4.37 8.68
N THR A 108 -11.48 -5.07 8.93
CA THR A 108 -12.84 -4.58 8.64
C THR A 108 -13.21 -3.33 9.44
N ALA A 109 -12.85 -3.29 10.74
CA ALA A 109 -13.05 -2.10 11.57
C ALA A 109 -12.18 -0.91 11.13
N GLY A 110 -11.04 -1.20 10.49
CA GLY A 110 -10.08 -0.24 10.00
C GLY A 110 -10.29 0.20 8.55
N SER A 111 -11.36 -0.22 7.86
CA SER A 111 -11.54 0.04 6.42
C SER A 111 -10.34 -0.42 5.60
N VAL A 112 -9.87 -1.66 5.84
CA VAL A 112 -8.83 -2.32 5.04
C VAL A 112 -9.49 -3.47 4.30
N GLU A 113 -9.63 -3.36 2.99
CA GLU A 113 -10.38 -4.29 2.16
C GLU A 113 -9.52 -5.41 1.56
N ALA A 114 -8.20 -5.19 1.44
CA ALA A 114 -7.31 -6.19 0.87
C ALA A 114 -5.93 -6.23 1.54
N VAL A 115 -5.29 -7.41 1.50
CA VAL A 115 -3.96 -7.58 2.10
C VAL A 115 -3.01 -8.37 1.19
N ASN A 116 -1.73 -7.93 1.18
CA ASN A 116 -0.64 -8.71 0.62
C ASN A 116 -0.16 -9.76 1.63
N LEU A 117 -0.01 -11.01 1.17
CA LEU A 117 0.55 -12.12 1.94
C LEU A 117 1.98 -12.51 1.47
N SER A 118 2.56 -11.84 0.46
CA SER A 118 3.92 -12.14 0.01
C SER A 118 4.97 -11.45 0.89
N ASN A 119 5.23 -12.01 2.07
CA ASN A 119 6.24 -11.50 2.99
C ASN A 119 6.92 -12.62 3.79
N ASN A 120 7.96 -12.28 4.55
CA ASN A 120 8.74 -13.24 5.32
C ASN A 120 8.02 -13.80 6.56
N HIS A 121 6.84 -13.30 6.93
CA HIS A 121 6.08 -13.74 8.11
C HIS A 121 4.83 -14.55 7.78
N THR A 122 4.45 -14.65 6.53
CA THR A 122 3.27 -15.43 6.11
C THR A 122 3.42 -16.92 6.39
N GLU A 123 4.65 -17.44 6.38
CA GLU A 123 4.96 -18.85 6.62
C GLU A 123 5.40 -19.16 8.06
N ASP A 124 5.22 -18.23 9.00
CA ASP A 124 5.65 -18.37 10.38
C ASP A 124 5.10 -19.62 11.10
N TYR A 125 3.98 -20.14 10.65
CA TYR A 125 3.32 -21.34 11.16
C TYR A 125 3.01 -22.35 10.03
N GLY A 126 3.81 -22.29 8.95
CA GLY A 126 3.78 -23.20 7.81
C GLY A 126 2.43 -23.24 7.10
N ALA A 127 2.22 -24.27 6.27
CA ALA A 127 1.02 -24.41 5.43
C ALA A 127 -0.31 -24.33 6.19
N ARG A 128 -0.35 -24.76 7.46
CA ARG A 128 -1.58 -24.67 8.27
C ARG A 128 -1.88 -23.24 8.68
N GLY A 129 -0.85 -22.47 9.05
CA GLY A 129 -0.97 -21.06 9.35
C GLY A 129 -1.49 -20.27 8.16
N ILE A 130 -0.91 -20.48 6.98
CA ILE A 130 -1.33 -19.82 5.73
C ILE A 130 -2.78 -20.14 5.39
N ARG A 131 -3.15 -21.44 5.32
CA ARG A 131 -4.54 -21.83 5.03
C ARG A 131 -5.53 -21.19 6.00
N LYS A 132 -5.19 -21.19 7.31
CA LYS A 132 -6.08 -20.59 8.31
C LYS A 132 -6.18 -19.09 8.17
N THR A 133 -5.09 -18.42 7.80
CA THR A 133 -5.10 -16.98 7.50
C THR A 133 -6.01 -16.69 6.31
N VAL A 134 -5.85 -17.42 5.20
CA VAL A 134 -6.69 -17.26 4.00
C VAL A 134 -8.17 -17.51 4.31
N GLU A 135 -8.52 -18.64 4.94
CA GLU A 135 -9.90 -18.94 5.38
C GLU A 135 -10.49 -17.81 6.25
N THR A 136 -9.65 -17.23 7.12
CA THR A 136 -10.08 -16.16 8.04
C THR A 136 -10.35 -14.86 7.28
N LEU A 137 -9.48 -14.48 6.35
CA LEU A 137 -9.65 -13.30 5.51
C LEU A 137 -10.89 -13.42 4.62
N GLU A 138 -11.08 -14.57 3.97
CA GLU A 138 -12.26 -14.85 3.13
C GLU A 138 -13.57 -14.80 3.94
N ALA A 139 -13.56 -15.33 5.16
CA ALA A 139 -14.73 -15.28 6.05
C ALA A 139 -15.12 -13.87 6.50
N GLU A 140 -14.15 -12.95 6.58
CA GLU A 140 -14.37 -11.52 6.88
C GLU A 140 -14.61 -10.67 5.62
N GLY A 141 -14.56 -11.27 4.42
CA GLY A 141 -14.71 -10.58 3.14
C GLY A 141 -13.51 -9.72 2.75
N ILE A 142 -12.34 -9.98 3.32
CA ILE A 142 -11.08 -9.29 3.01
C ILE A 142 -10.41 -9.97 1.81
N GLY A 143 -10.11 -9.20 0.76
CA GLY A 143 -9.32 -9.65 -0.37
C GLY A 143 -7.89 -9.99 0.05
N TRP A 144 -7.32 -10.98 -0.58
CA TRP A 144 -5.91 -11.32 -0.36
C TRP A 144 -5.22 -11.68 -1.67
N PHE A 145 -3.91 -11.46 -1.71
CA PHE A 145 -3.06 -11.81 -2.84
C PHE A 145 -1.63 -12.04 -2.38
N GLY A 146 -0.84 -12.61 -3.26
CA GLY A 146 0.58 -12.84 -3.04
C GLY A 146 0.97 -14.26 -3.39
N THR A 147 2.28 -14.49 -3.42
CA THR A 147 2.90 -15.76 -3.76
C THR A 147 3.75 -16.25 -2.60
N THR A 148 3.42 -17.42 -2.09
CA THR A 148 4.19 -18.14 -1.06
C THR A 148 4.39 -19.60 -1.48
N GLU A 149 5.17 -20.38 -0.73
CA GLU A 149 5.32 -21.80 -1.00
C GLU A 149 3.98 -22.58 -1.00
N TYR A 150 3.02 -22.11 -0.19
CA TYR A 150 1.77 -22.82 0.08
C TYR A 150 0.52 -22.12 -0.45
N ALA A 151 0.64 -20.90 -0.89
CA ALA A 151 -0.47 -20.12 -1.43
C ALA A 151 0.00 -19.21 -2.56
N ASP A 152 -0.80 -19.13 -3.60
CA ASP A 152 -0.57 -18.31 -4.79
C ASP A 152 -1.89 -17.71 -5.25
N GLY A 153 -1.94 -16.35 -5.34
CA GLY A 153 -3.16 -15.66 -5.67
C GLY A 153 -2.96 -14.24 -6.18
N VAL A 154 -3.99 -13.76 -6.82
CA VAL A 154 -4.18 -12.37 -7.21
C VAL A 154 -5.47 -11.86 -6.59
N TYR A 155 -5.58 -10.55 -6.42
CA TYR A 155 -6.82 -9.90 -6.04
C TYR A 155 -7.23 -8.93 -7.16
N ILE A 156 -8.52 -8.88 -7.46
CA ILE A 156 -9.08 -7.96 -8.45
C ILE A 156 -10.16 -7.15 -7.75
N TYR A 157 -9.93 -5.85 -7.67
CA TYR A 157 -10.93 -4.89 -7.23
C TYR A 157 -11.68 -4.37 -8.45
N GLU A 158 -13.01 -4.46 -8.42
CA GLU A 158 -13.84 -3.96 -9.50
C GLU A 158 -14.85 -2.94 -8.98
N LYS A 159 -14.89 -1.78 -9.62
CA LYS A 159 -15.87 -0.72 -9.35
C LYS A 159 -16.24 0.00 -10.63
N ASN A 160 -17.56 0.10 -10.90
CA ASN A 160 -18.10 0.78 -12.08
C ASN A 160 -17.56 0.22 -13.42
N GLY A 161 -17.24 -1.07 -13.47
CA GLY A 161 -16.68 -1.73 -14.65
C GLY A 161 -15.17 -1.57 -14.82
N ILE A 162 -14.50 -0.84 -13.94
CA ILE A 162 -13.03 -0.68 -13.91
C ILE A 162 -12.44 -1.73 -12.99
N LYS A 163 -11.39 -2.42 -13.45
CA LYS A 163 -10.71 -3.47 -12.72
C LYS A 163 -9.26 -3.09 -12.42
N ILE A 164 -8.90 -3.07 -11.13
CA ILE A 164 -7.51 -2.95 -10.67
C ILE A 164 -7.06 -4.30 -10.14
N GLY A 165 -6.03 -4.88 -10.76
CA GLY A 165 -5.44 -6.16 -10.38
C GLY A 165 -4.24 -5.99 -9.46
N PHE A 166 -4.13 -6.86 -8.44
CA PHE A 166 -3.04 -6.84 -7.46
C PHE A 166 -2.28 -8.16 -7.47
N VAL A 167 -0.96 -8.06 -7.45
CA VAL A 167 -0.03 -9.19 -7.39
C VAL A 167 1.09 -8.91 -6.40
N GLY A 168 1.49 -9.91 -5.61
CA GLY A 168 2.55 -9.76 -4.62
C GLY A 168 3.69 -10.74 -4.80
N MET A 169 4.92 -10.33 -4.43
CA MET A 169 6.09 -11.19 -4.43
C MET A 169 7.05 -10.85 -3.29
N TYR A 170 7.44 -11.87 -2.54
CA TYR A 170 8.56 -11.78 -1.62
C TYR A 170 9.89 -11.91 -2.39
N LEU A 171 10.79 -10.95 -2.24
CA LEU A 171 12.03 -10.85 -3.01
C LEU A 171 12.90 -12.11 -2.92
N THR A 172 12.99 -12.72 -1.74
CA THR A 172 13.74 -13.95 -1.55
C THR A 172 13.17 -15.12 -2.33
N TYR A 173 11.83 -15.19 -2.45
CA TYR A 173 11.12 -16.20 -3.23
C TYR A 173 11.28 -15.99 -4.74
N TRP A 174 11.30 -14.77 -5.19
CA TRP A 174 11.33 -14.43 -6.61
C TRP A 174 12.45 -15.13 -7.38
N TRP A 175 13.63 -15.24 -6.76
CA TRP A 175 14.78 -15.89 -7.41
C TRP A 175 14.55 -17.35 -7.76
N ALA A 176 13.72 -18.06 -6.99
CA ALA A 176 13.40 -19.47 -7.20
C ALA A 176 12.02 -19.69 -7.84
N HIS A 177 11.12 -18.71 -7.77
CA HIS A 177 9.70 -18.85 -8.10
C HIS A 177 9.19 -17.73 -9.03
N ASN A 178 10.02 -17.22 -9.94
CA ASN A 178 9.62 -16.18 -10.87
C ASN A 178 8.47 -16.59 -11.79
N ASP A 179 8.32 -17.89 -12.10
CA ASP A 179 7.22 -18.41 -12.91
C ASP A 179 5.86 -18.23 -12.20
N MET A 180 5.80 -18.32 -10.86
CA MET A 180 4.58 -18.06 -10.12
C MET A 180 4.15 -16.59 -10.26
N LEU A 181 5.09 -15.66 -10.15
CA LEU A 181 4.81 -14.24 -10.39
C LEU A 181 4.33 -13.99 -11.83
N LYS A 182 5.00 -14.59 -12.82
CA LYS A 182 4.60 -14.51 -14.23
C LYS A 182 3.16 -15.05 -14.44
N ASN A 183 2.84 -16.18 -13.86
CA ASN A 183 1.50 -16.78 -13.94
C ASN A 183 0.44 -15.88 -13.29
N ASN A 184 0.77 -15.19 -12.21
CA ASN A 184 -0.14 -14.25 -11.56
C ASN A 184 -0.40 -13.02 -12.44
N PHE A 185 0.61 -12.46 -13.10
CA PHE A 185 0.39 -11.41 -14.10
C PHE A 185 -0.52 -11.91 -15.22
N GLN A 186 -0.31 -13.15 -15.73
CA GLN A 186 -1.16 -13.72 -16.76
C GLN A 186 -2.63 -13.84 -16.33
N LYS A 187 -2.91 -14.27 -15.07
CA LYS A 187 -4.27 -14.28 -14.52
C LYS A 187 -4.93 -12.90 -14.54
N LEU A 188 -4.17 -11.83 -14.26
CA LEU A 188 -4.69 -10.46 -14.30
C LEU A 188 -4.97 -9.98 -15.72
N TYR A 189 -4.14 -10.35 -16.69
CA TYR A 189 -4.39 -10.11 -18.11
C TYR A 189 -5.61 -10.88 -18.61
N ASP A 190 -5.72 -12.15 -18.27
CA ASP A 190 -6.88 -12.99 -18.65
C ASP A 190 -8.20 -12.47 -18.06
N ALA A 191 -8.11 -11.79 -16.91
CA ALA A 191 -9.25 -11.12 -16.27
C ALA A 191 -9.53 -9.71 -16.83
N GLU A 192 -8.74 -9.25 -17.81
CA GLU A 192 -8.86 -7.94 -18.44
C GLU A 192 -8.78 -6.79 -17.41
N CYS A 193 -7.78 -6.82 -16.53
CA CYS A 193 -7.54 -5.72 -15.59
C CYS A 193 -7.03 -4.48 -16.33
N ASP A 194 -7.64 -3.32 -16.05
CA ASP A 194 -7.28 -2.03 -16.65
C ASP A 194 -5.95 -1.49 -16.11
N VAL A 195 -5.68 -1.77 -14.82
CA VAL A 195 -4.46 -1.39 -14.12
C VAL A 195 -3.94 -2.58 -13.33
N ILE A 196 -2.63 -2.79 -13.33
CA ILE A 196 -1.97 -3.79 -12.48
C ILE A 196 -1.05 -3.09 -11.49
N VAL A 197 -1.18 -3.46 -10.21
CA VAL A 197 -0.34 -3.01 -9.10
C VAL A 197 0.46 -4.19 -8.56
N GLY A 198 1.78 -4.03 -8.52
CA GLY A 198 2.71 -4.97 -7.91
C GLY A 198 3.01 -4.59 -6.46
N ILE A 199 3.05 -5.58 -5.58
CA ILE A 199 3.56 -5.40 -4.21
C ILE A 199 4.83 -6.23 -4.08
N MET A 200 5.92 -5.60 -3.66
CA MET A 200 7.16 -6.31 -3.33
C MET A 200 7.44 -6.23 -1.83
N HIS A 201 7.98 -7.30 -1.27
CA HIS A 201 8.44 -7.33 0.10
C HIS A 201 9.90 -7.80 0.12
N GLY A 202 10.81 -6.95 0.56
CA GLY A 202 12.24 -7.29 0.60
C GLY A 202 13.16 -6.09 0.69
N GLY A 203 14.45 -6.36 0.77
CA GLY A 203 15.51 -5.39 1.02
C GLY A 203 16.17 -5.63 2.37
N THR A 204 17.09 -4.76 2.76
CA THR A 204 17.77 -4.82 4.05
C THR A 204 16.98 -4.03 5.09
N GLU A 205 16.63 -4.68 6.21
CA GLU A 205 15.96 -4.00 7.33
C GLU A 205 16.75 -2.78 7.82
N TYR A 206 16.02 -1.69 8.07
CA TYR A 206 16.55 -0.40 8.55
C TYR A 206 17.55 0.30 7.60
N SER A 207 17.63 -0.14 6.33
CA SER A 207 18.29 0.60 5.26
C SER A 207 17.40 1.70 4.72
N PHE A 208 17.83 2.96 4.79
CA PHE A 208 17.09 4.13 4.27
C PHE A 208 17.26 4.31 2.76
N TYR A 209 17.98 3.43 2.10
CA TYR A 209 18.19 3.42 0.66
C TYR A 209 17.81 2.04 0.14
N HIS A 210 17.03 2.03 -0.95
CA HIS A 210 16.73 0.78 -1.63
C HIS A 210 18.01 0.17 -2.24
N GLU A 211 17.96 -1.11 -2.52
CA GLU A 211 19.10 -1.85 -3.05
C GLU A 211 18.79 -2.46 -4.42
N ALA A 212 19.84 -2.82 -5.15
CA ALA A 212 19.74 -3.34 -6.50
C ALA A 212 18.82 -4.57 -6.67
N ALA A 213 18.59 -5.34 -5.59
CA ALA A 213 17.69 -6.48 -5.63
C ALA A 213 16.22 -6.04 -5.66
N GLN A 214 15.85 -5.01 -4.87
CA GLN A 214 14.53 -4.40 -4.92
C GLN A 214 14.28 -3.77 -6.30
N ASP A 215 15.29 -3.08 -6.84
CA ASP A 215 15.25 -2.44 -8.16
C ASP A 215 14.96 -3.45 -9.28
N LYS A 216 15.65 -4.61 -9.26
CA LYS A 216 15.45 -5.67 -10.25
C LYS A 216 14.06 -6.28 -10.20
N LEU A 217 13.49 -6.47 -9.00
CA LEU A 217 12.13 -7.01 -8.87
C LEU A 217 11.10 -5.96 -9.33
N ALA A 218 11.28 -4.68 -8.97
CA ALA A 218 10.41 -3.59 -9.43
C ALA A 218 10.45 -3.48 -10.97
N ASP A 219 11.65 -3.47 -11.57
CA ASP A 219 11.82 -3.43 -13.03
C ASP A 219 11.17 -4.66 -13.72
N TYR A 220 11.25 -5.83 -13.09
CA TYR A 220 10.59 -7.02 -13.62
C TYR A 220 9.06 -6.89 -13.57
N MET A 221 8.48 -6.40 -12.45
CA MET A 221 7.05 -6.16 -12.34
C MET A 221 6.57 -5.10 -13.36
N ILE A 222 7.32 -4.02 -13.55
CA ILE A 222 7.02 -3.00 -14.56
C ILE A 222 7.07 -3.60 -15.97
N LYS A 223 8.10 -4.39 -16.28
CA LYS A 223 8.20 -5.10 -17.56
C LYS A 223 7.02 -6.05 -17.79
N MET A 224 6.49 -6.64 -16.72
CA MET A 224 5.29 -7.47 -16.74
C MET A 224 3.99 -6.66 -16.74
N GLY A 225 4.03 -5.32 -16.82
CA GLY A 225 2.86 -4.45 -16.99
C GLY A 225 2.31 -3.80 -15.71
N ALA A 226 3.05 -3.84 -14.60
CA ALA A 226 2.64 -3.07 -13.43
C ALA A 226 2.79 -1.56 -13.69
N SER A 227 1.72 -0.79 -13.46
CA SER A 227 1.73 0.68 -13.50
C SER A 227 2.23 1.29 -12.18
N VAL A 228 2.07 0.55 -11.09
CA VAL A 228 2.52 0.95 -9.74
C VAL A 228 3.16 -0.26 -9.06
N VAL A 229 4.27 -0.03 -8.35
CA VAL A 229 4.90 -1.02 -7.46
C VAL A 229 5.06 -0.39 -6.09
N VAL A 230 4.56 -1.07 -5.03
CA VAL A 230 4.73 -0.62 -3.64
C VAL A 230 5.54 -1.65 -2.87
N GLY A 231 6.57 -1.18 -2.17
CA GLY A 231 7.53 -2.00 -1.45
C GLY A 231 7.37 -1.95 0.06
N HIS A 232 7.80 -3.05 0.70
CA HIS A 232 7.70 -3.34 2.12
C HIS A 232 8.95 -4.08 2.63
N HIS A 233 9.08 -4.29 3.93
CA HIS A 233 10.13 -5.02 4.64
C HIS A 233 11.26 -4.17 5.26
N PRO A 234 11.78 -3.08 4.66
CA PRO A 234 12.86 -2.34 5.32
C PRO A 234 12.50 -1.73 6.68
N HIS A 235 11.21 -1.67 7.03
CA HIS A 235 10.67 -1.08 8.28
C HIS A 235 11.05 0.40 8.48
N VAL A 236 11.55 1.05 7.43
CA VAL A 236 11.87 2.47 7.33
C VAL A 236 11.42 2.98 5.96
N LEU A 237 11.26 4.29 5.85
CA LEU A 237 10.91 4.93 4.58
C LEU A 237 12.07 4.83 3.59
N GLN A 238 11.74 4.47 2.36
CA GLN A 238 12.63 4.56 1.21
C GLN A 238 11.99 5.42 0.11
N GLY A 239 12.71 5.63 -0.99
CA GLY A 239 12.36 6.60 -2.00
C GLY A 239 11.23 6.23 -2.95
N VAL A 240 10.92 7.18 -3.82
CA VAL A 240 9.95 7.08 -4.90
C VAL A 240 10.66 7.24 -6.24
N TYR A 241 10.42 6.33 -7.16
CA TYR A 241 10.96 6.35 -8.51
C TYR A 241 9.84 6.37 -9.55
N VAL A 242 10.05 7.12 -10.61
CA VAL A 242 9.22 7.02 -11.82
C VAL A 242 10.10 6.43 -12.93
N LYS A 243 9.65 5.32 -13.51
CA LYS A 243 10.35 4.53 -14.53
C LYS A 243 9.34 4.08 -15.58
N ASN A 244 9.56 4.40 -16.86
CA ASN A 244 8.71 3.95 -17.98
C ASN A 244 7.21 4.21 -17.73
N ASN A 245 6.87 5.38 -17.22
CA ASN A 245 5.51 5.75 -16.82
C ASN A 245 4.88 4.84 -15.74
N ALA A 246 5.69 4.15 -14.95
CA ALA A 246 5.27 3.46 -13.75
C ALA A 246 5.90 4.12 -12.51
N THR A 247 5.17 4.09 -11.38
CA THR A 247 5.66 4.61 -10.10
C THR A 247 6.06 3.48 -9.18
N VAL A 248 7.25 3.57 -8.58
CA VAL A 248 7.75 2.64 -7.56
C VAL A 248 7.90 3.40 -6.24
N VAL A 249 7.25 2.93 -5.18
CA VAL A 249 7.49 3.36 -3.80
C VAL A 249 8.22 2.23 -3.10
N TYR A 250 9.51 2.39 -2.76
CA TYR A 250 10.35 1.27 -2.31
C TYR A 250 10.05 0.81 -0.89
N SER A 251 9.63 1.69 0.03
CA SER A 251 9.15 1.30 1.37
C SER A 251 8.37 2.41 2.05
N LEU A 252 7.28 2.03 2.69
CA LEU A 252 6.42 2.91 3.49
C LEU A 252 6.74 2.85 5.00
N GLY A 253 7.71 2.01 5.40
CA GLY A 253 8.01 1.75 6.81
C GLY A 253 6.92 0.93 7.50
N ASN A 254 6.96 0.88 8.84
CA ASN A 254 5.92 0.25 9.64
C ASN A 254 4.64 1.09 9.66
N PHE A 255 3.47 0.46 9.78
CA PHE A 255 2.20 1.16 9.98
C PHE A 255 1.49 0.73 11.27
N VAL A 256 0.89 -0.46 11.32
CA VAL A 256 0.42 -1.06 12.57
C VAL A 256 1.31 -2.25 12.89
N PHE A 257 2.32 -2.07 13.73
CA PHE A 257 3.35 -3.08 13.89
C PHE A 257 3.41 -3.65 15.31
N GLY A 258 2.75 -4.79 15.53
CA GLY A 258 2.72 -5.52 16.81
C GLY A 258 3.98 -6.32 17.11
N GLY A 259 4.93 -6.40 16.18
CA GLY A 259 6.12 -7.24 16.26
C GLY A 259 7.15 -6.78 17.29
N ASN A 260 7.18 -5.49 17.64
CA ASN A 260 8.07 -5.02 18.69
C ASN A 260 7.49 -3.81 19.46
N LYS A 261 7.92 -3.69 20.72
CA LYS A 261 7.57 -2.56 21.58
C LYS A 261 8.52 -1.37 21.42
N ALA A 262 9.80 -1.65 21.18
CA ALA A 262 10.82 -0.63 21.01
C ALA A 262 10.88 -0.16 19.56
N MET A 263 10.63 1.11 19.34
CA MET A 263 10.68 1.70 18.00
C MET A 263 12.12 2.07 17.65
N ARG A 264 12.66 1.51 16.56
CA ARG A 264 13.96 1.91 15.99
C ARG A 264 13.83 3.08 15.02
N ALA A 265 12.69 3.15 14.31
CA ALA A 265 12.28 4.25 13.46
C ALA A 265 10.80 4.50 13.72
N TYR A 266 10.34 5.74 13.69
CA TYR A 266 8.94 6.07 13.98
C TYR A 266 8.20 6.63 12.77
N GLN A 267 8.92 7.08 11.75
CA GLN A 267 8.35 7.63 10.53
C GLN A 267 7.74 6.53 9.67
N SER A 268 6.56 6.84 9.13
CA SER A 268 5.78 6.03 8.22
C SER A 268 5.12 6.91 7.18
N ALA A 269 4.50 6.31 6.17
CA ALA A 269 3.65 7.02 5.23
C ALA A 269 2.54 6.11 4.72
N MET A 270 1.43 6.72 4.29
CA MET A 270 0.48 6.09 3.37
C MET A 270 0.80 6.59 1.96
N ALA A 271 0.77 5.69 0.98
CA ALA A 271 0.84 6.02 -0.43
C ALA A 271 -0.57 5.92 -1.02
N GLN A 272 -1.19 7.07 -1.31
CA GLN A 272 -2.51 7.12 -1.90
C GLN A 272 -2.40 7.42 -3.39
N PHE A 273 -2.87 6.49 -4.22
CA PHE A 273 -2.87 6.64 -5.66
C PHE A 273 -4.28 6.95 -6.16
N THR A 274 -4.41 8.00 -6.95
CA THR A 274 -5.61 8.28 -7.74
C THR A 274 -5.35 7.79 -9.16
N PHE A 275 -6.00 6.70 -9.56
CA PHE A 275 -5.99 6.18 -10.91
C PHE A 275 -7.07 6.90 -11.73
N CYS A 276 -6.68 7.40 -12.91
CA CYS A 276 -7.55 8.22 -13.77
C CYS A 276 -7.91 7.44 -15.04
N PHE A 277 -9.17 7.57 -15.43
CA PHE A 277 -9.73 6.90 -16.61
C PHE A 277 -10.48 7.92 -17.46
N ASP A 278 -10.44 7.79 -18.76
CA ASP A 278 -11.18 8.66 -19.68
C ASP A 278 -12.68 8.30 -19.76
N GLU A 279 -13.41 8.96 -20.65
CA GLU A 279 -14.83 8.74 -20.87
C GLU A 279 -15.18 7.35 -21.40
N ASN A 280 -14.20 6.61 -21.94
CA ASN A 280 -14.36 5.24 -22.43
C ASN A 280 -13.97 4.19 -21.37
N GLY A 281 -13.51 4.62 -20.18
CA GLY A 281 -12.97 3.76 -19.13
C GLY A 281 -11.52 3.34 -19.39
N GLU A 282 -10.82 3.93 -20.37
CA GLU A 282 -9.42 3.63 -20.63
C GLU A 282 -8.52 4.31 -19.59
N TYR A 283 -7.58 3.57 -19.03
CA TYR A 283 -6.61 4.08 -18.08
C TYR A 283 -5.69 5.13 -18.70
N THR A 284 -5.68 6.35 -18.15
CA THR A 284 -4.89 7.50 -18.64
C THR A 284 -3.64 7.77 -17.83
N GLY A 285 -3.58 7.28 -16.59
CA GLY A 285 -2.45 7.48 -15.70
C GLY A 285 -2.86 7.58 -14.24
N HIS A 286 -1.91 7.94 -13.40
CA HIS A 286 -2.13 8.04 -11.95
C HIS A 286 -1.40 9.21 -11.32
N GLN A 287 -1.84 9.56 -10.12
CA GLN A 287 -1.20 10.56 -9.28
C GLN A 287 -0.97 9.99 -7.89
N LEU A 288 0.24 10.14 -7.36
CA LEU A 288 0.60 9.73 -6.00
C LEU A 288 0.43 10.90 -5.03
N ASN A 289 -0.24 10.67 -3.92
CA ASN A 289 -0.22 11.51 -2.73
C ASN A 289 0.49 10.77 -1.59
N ILE A 290 1.60 11.31 -1.09
CA ILE A 290 2.29 10.76 0.08
C ILE A 290 1.69 11.44 1.31
N ILE A 291 1.11 10.65 2.22
CA ILE A 291 0.51 11.13 3.46
C ILE A 291 1.44 10.75 4.62
N PRO A 292 2.18 11.73 5.18
CA PRO A 292 3.16 11.48 6.24
C PRO A 292 2.52 10.99 7.53
N CYS A 293 3.07 9.92 8.10
CA CYS A 293 2.55 9.29 9.31
C CYS A 293 3.66 8.99 10.33
N GLN A 294 3.25 8.77 11.56
CA GLN A 294 3.98 8.03 12.59
C GLN A 294 3.22 6.74 12.86
N TYR A 295 3.92 5.61 13.01
CA TYR A 295 3.26 4.31 13.23
C TYR A 295 2.84 4.04 14.69
N SER A 296 3.01 5.00 15.60
CA SER A 296 2.63 4.93 16.99
C SER A 296 2.25 6.30 17.53
N GLY A 297 1.26 6.40 18.37
CA GLY A 297 0.86 7.64 19.05
C GLY A 297 1.91 8.18 20.04
N SER A 298 2.90 7.37 20.40
CA SER A 298 4.03 7.75 21.28
C SER A 298 5.36 7.57 20.54
N ARG A 299 6.37 8.36 20.90
CA ARG A 299 7.77 8.16 20.48
C ARG A 299 8.59 7.36 21.49
N GLU A 300 8.08 7.17 22.69
CA GLU A 300 8.76 6.46 23.77
C GLU A 300 8.48 4.96 23.76
N TYR A 301 7.30 4.59 23.30
CA TYR A 301 6.87 3.19 23.18
C TYR A 301 5.86 3.03 22.05
N ASN A 302 5.71 1.82 21.55
CA ASN A 302 4.71 1.51 20.56
C ASN A 302 3.34 1.32 21.23
N ASP A 303 2.38 2.17 20.89
CA ASP A 303 0.97 2.05 21.28
C ASP A 303 0.10 1.48 20.17
N TYR A 304 0.72 1.10 19.02
CA TYR A 304 0.08 0.42 17.90
C TYR A 304 -1.02 1.23 17.19
N ARG A 305 -0.96 2.55 17.30
CA ARG A 305 -1.97 3.45 16.77
C ARG A 305 -1.32 4.54 15.91
N PRO A 306 -1.15 4.30 14.61
CA PRO A 306 -0.60 5.29 13.69
C PRO A 306 -1.47 6.54 13.62
N PHE A 307 -0.82 7.67 13.34
CA PHE A 307 -1.48 8.94 13.09
C PHE A 307 -0.73 9.75 12.03
N MET A 308 -1.44 10.69 11.40
CA MET A 308 -0.87 11.58 10.38
C MET A 308 -0.05 12.69 11.04
N PHE A 309 1.15 12.92 10.51
CA PHE A 309 1.93 14.10 10.84
C PHE A 309 1.40 15.36 10.15
N THR A 310 1.68 16.49 10.77
CA THR A 310 1.38 17.84 10.25
C THR A 310 2.61 18.73 10.32
N GLY A 311 2.60 19.85 9.58
CA GLY A 311 3.63 20.87 9.61
C GLY A 311 5.04 20.32 9.36
N THR A 312 6.00 20.75 10.20
CA THR A 312 7.42 20.41 10.04
C THR A 312 7.71 18.90 10.16
N GLU A 313 6.96 18.16 10.98
CA GLU A 313 7.17 16.71 11.11
C GLU A 313 6.74 15.98 9.85
N ALA A 314 5.66 16.43 9.20
CA ALA A 314 5.24 15.89 7.91
C ALA A 314 6.30 16.14 6.82
N GLU A 315 6.85 17.37 6.73
CA GLU A 315 7.89 17.66 5.74
C GLU A 315 9.17 16.82 5.96
N LYS A 316 9.52 16.50 7.21
CA LYS A 316 10.65 15.59 7.50
C LYS A 316 10.46 14.19 6.93
N VAL A 317 9.23 13.69 6.86
CA VAL A 317 8.90 12.41 6.20
C VAL A 317 9.15 12.51 4.70
N ILE A 318 8.64 13.57 4.06
CA ILE A 318 8.88 13.80 2.63
C ILE A 318 10.37 13.93 2.33
N GLU A 319 11.11 14.66 3.18
CA GLU A 319 12.56 14.77 3.05
C GLU A 319 13.32 13.45 3.24
N ALA A 320 12.84 12.58 4.14
CA ALA A 320 13.42 11.26 4.31
C ALA A 320 13.27 10.42 3.03
N MET A 321 12.09 10.41 2.41
CA MET A 321 11.84 9.70 1.14
C MET A 321 12.60 10.34 -0.03
N ARG A 322 12.69 11.67 -0.07
CA ARG A 322 13.40 12.42 -1.14
C ARG A 322 14.87 12.00 -1.28
N ARG A 323 15.53 11.58 -0.21
CA ARG A 323 16.96 11.19 -0.22
C ARG A 323 17.24 9.99 -1.10
N ASP A 324 16.24 9.10 -1.25
CA ASP A 324 16.32 7.87 -2.03
C ASP A 324 15.41 7.91 -3.27
N SER A 325 15.00 9.08 -3.74
CA SER A 325 14.08 9.23 -4.87
C SER A 325 14.81 9.71 -6.13
N ASN A 326 14.36 9.23 -7.32
CA ASN A 326 14.85 9.74 -8.60
C ASN A 326 14.04 10.94 -9.13
N ILE A 327 12.93 11.26 -8.47
CA ILE A 327 12.12 12.44 -8.74
C ILE A 327 12.22 13.44 -7.60
N ARG A 328 11.98 14.71 -7.88
CA ARG A 328 11.87 15.73 -6.84
C ARG A 328 10.45 15.64 -6.25
N LEU A 329 10.33 15.04 -5.07
CA LEU A 329 9.06 14.99 -4.36
C LEU A 329 8.57 16.41 -4.03
N ASN A 330 7.31 16.66 -4.31
CA ASN A 330 6.63 17.92 -3.95
C ASN A 330 6.57 18.08 -2.42
N PRO A 331 6.55 19.32 -1.90
CA PRO A 331 6.48 19.56 -0.47
C PRO A 331 5.12 19.13 0.11
N TYR A 332 5.11 18.88 1.41
CA TYR A 332 3.87 18.64 2.14
C TYR A 332 2.95 19.86 2.13
N VAL A 333 1.67 19.63 1.94
CA VAL A 333 0.59 20.62 2.07
C VAL A 333 -0.33 20.21 3.22
N GLU A 334 -0.55 21.12 4.16
CA GLU A 334 -1.34 20.87 5.37
C GLU A 334 -2.76 20.37 5.03
N GLY A 335 -3.16 19.26 5.67
CA GLY A 335 -4.46 18.64 5.46
C GLY A 335 -4.66 17.91 4.12
N VAL A 336 -3.63 17.85 3.27
CA VAL A 336 -3.67 17.22 1.94
C VAL A 336 -2.66 16.08 1.85
N GLY A 337 -1.40 16.32 2.17
CA GLY A 337 -0.27 15.43 1.91
C GLY A 337 0.75 16.06 0.98
N ALA A 338 1.57 15.25 0.34
CA ALA A 338 2.51 15.66 -0.71
C ALA A 338 2.08 15.05 -2.06
N VAL A 339 1.21 15.75 -2.77
CA VAL A 339 0.68 15.33 -4.07
C VAL A 339 1.77 15.48 -5.12
N GLN A 340 2.15 14.39 -5.79
CA GLN A 340 3.18 14.37 -6.81
C GLN A 340 2.60 14.72 -8.19
N ASP A 341 3.49 14.91 -9.16
CA ASP A 341 3.07 15.17 -10.54
C ASP A 341 2.36 13.93 -11.11
N PHE A 342 1.44 14.17 -12.05
CA PHE A 342 0.72 13.11 -12.75
C PHE A 342 1.68 12.27 -13.59
N VAL A 343 1.56 10.96 -13.49
CA VAL A 343 2.30 9.99 -14.30
C VAL A 343 1.34 9.40 -15.34
N PRO A 344 1.55 9.66 -16.65
CA PRO A 344 0.67 9.12 -17.68
C PRO A 344 0.78 7.59 -17.75
N ALA A 345 -0.27 6.94 -18.24
CA ALA A 345 -0.27 5.49 -18.46
C ALA A 345 0.92 5.07 -19.33
N PRO A 346 1.51 3.89 -19.08
CA PRO A 346 2.52 3.32 -19.99
C PRO A 346 1.97 3.23 -21.41
N GLU A 347 2.80 3.52 -22.42
CA GLU A 347 2.40 3.27 -23.80
C GLU A 347 2.06 1.78 -23.97
N LYS A 348 0.88 1.47 -24.52
CA LYS A 348 0.51 0.09 -24.86
C LYS A 348 1.50 -0.37 -25.94
N THR A 349 2.63 -0.96 -25.56
CA THR A 349 3.49 -1.66 -26.52
C THR A 349 2.70 -2.88 -26.99
N VAL A 350 2.26 -2.84 -28.23
CA VAL A 350 1.78 -4.03 -28.94
C VAL A 350 3.01 -4.91 -29.14
N THR A 351 3.39 -5.66 -28.11
CA THR A 351 4.39 -6.72 -28.26
C THR A 351 3.65 -7.95 -28.81
N ASP A 352 3.67 -8.05 -30.14
CA ASP A 352 3.33 -9.27 -30.87
C ASP A 352 4.46 -10.31 -30.72
N GLU A 353 5.02 -10.41 -29.50
CA GLU A 353 5.95 -11.45 -29.13
C GLU A 353 5.27 -12.30 -28.03
N THR A 354 4.54 -13.31 -28.49
CA THR A 354 4.27 -14.52 -27.71
C THR A 354 5.53 -14.88 -26.93
N VAL A 355 5.48 -14.67 -25.63
CA VAL A 355 6.56 -15.08 -24.72
C VAL A 355 6.60 -16.61 -24.74
N HIS A 356 7.50 -17.17 -25.54
CA HIS A 356 7.86 -18.59 -25.56
C HIS A 356 8.82 -18.92 -24.41
#